data_53afb1226970081c6b33421808f000a5
#
_entry.id   53afb1226970081c6b33421808f000a5
#
_cell.length_a   1.000
_cell.length_b   1.000
_cell.length_c   1.000
_cell.angle_alpha   90.00
_cell.angle_beta   90.00
_cell.angle_gamma   90.00
#
_symmetry.space_group_name_H-M   'P 1'
#
loop_
_entity.id
_entity.type
_entity.pdbx_description
1 polymer ?
#
loop_
_entity_poly.entity_id
_entity_poly.type
_entity_poly.pdbx_seq_one_letter_code
_entity_poly.pdbx_strand_id
1 'polypeptide(L)'
;MNSDINKIISSMNEIEIRMLIDELKKLLSKQEDNLNNNSKDKCPYCNSTLFIKYGKRNNNQCYLCKNCNKTFTNKTNSLTHYSKISSEKWHTFIECEFAGMTLAETSFQVKLSKTSCFNLRHKLYAICSEYIRNIKMIGQTELDCSYTKINLKGTKPNNMPRLSKKRGGTSEYSGISHHKVCVIVSTDEYDNIFMKIAGLGPESYEKYKKYSDTFSQAELIVSDSKSSIAQFSNYLGKEQDKILVKPNIKRYTTENGNNISTLNEICKIISDITHKRHGVGTCYLNDYLSFNCIKKMISYKVERKDYYNELSKIISNIPSQPYGIMPVDLKEAYWEYNYGIYKH
;
A
#
# COMPACT_ATOMS: atom_id res chain seq x y z
N MET A 1 -10.90 1.86 -33.57
CA MET A 1 -11.29 2.82 -32.52
C MET A 1 -10.46 4.12 -32.53
N ASN A 2 -9.12 4.11 -32.50
CA ASN A 2 -8.32 5.37 -32.58
C ASN A 2 -8.41 6.09 -33.95
N SER A 3 -8.57 5.39 -35.08
CA SER A 3 -8.68 5.99 -36.42
C SER A 3 -10.00 6.77 -36.61
N ASP A 4 -11.07 6.29 -36.03
CA ASP A 4 -12.40 6.89 -36.17
C ASP A 4 -12.55 8.14 -35.30
N ILE A 5 -12.00 8.10 -34.09
CA ILE A 5 -11.94 9.26 -33.18
C ILE A 5 -11.10 10.39 -33.81
N ASN A 6 -9.93 10.07 -34.38
CA ASN A 6 -9.10 11.07 -35.03
C ASN A 6 -9.77 11.68 -36.25
N LYS A 7 -10.56 10.92 -37.04
CA LYS A 7 -11.35 11.46 -38.15
C LYS A 7 -12.42 12.43 -37.67
N ILE A 8 -13.12 12.09 -36.59
CA ILE A 8 -14.16 12.96 -35.99
C ILE A 8 -13.52 14.26 -35.48
N ILE A 9 -12.44 14.19 -34.73
CA ILE A 9 -11.75 15.37 -34.18
C ILE A 9 -11.20 16.27 -35.31
N SER A 10 -10.65 15.69 -36.37
CA SER A 10 -10.12 16.47 -37.51
C SER A 10 -11.20 17.13 -38.37
N SER A 11 -12.46 16.72 -38.27
CA SER A 11 -13.58 17.35 -38.94
C SER A 11 -14.25 18.48 -38.12
N MET A 12 -13.87 18.67 -36.86
CA MET A 12 -14.46 19.66 -35.95
C MET A 12 -13.73 21.01 -36.02
N ASN A 13 -14.47 22.10 -35.91
CA ASN A 13 -13.87 23.42 -35.74
C ASN A 13 -13.40 23.67 -34.29
N GLU A 14 -12.65 24.77 -34.08
CA GLU A 14 -12.03 25.05 -32.76
C GLU A 14 -13.09 25.22 -31.64
N ILE A 15 -14.27 25.76 -31.96
CA ILE A 15 -15.36 25.96 -31.00
C ILE A 15 -15.94 24.59 -30.57
N GLU A 16 -16.20 23.73 -31.54
CA GLU A 16 -16.71 22.37 -31.30
C GLU A 16 -15.71 21.52 -30.48
N ILE A 17 -14.41 21.62 -30.76
CA ILE A 17 -13.38 20.98 -30.00
C ILE A 17 -13.35 21.46 -28.54
N ARG A 18 -13.49 22.79 -28.32
CA ARG A 18 -13.59 23.38 -26.97
C ARG A 18 -14.83 22.89 -26.22
N MET A 19 -15.98 22.86 -26.89
CA MET A 19 -17.23 22.35 -26.31
C MET A 19 -17.11 20.86 -25.95
N LEU A 20 -16.52 20.06 -26.82
CA LEU A 20 -16.26 18.62 -26.55
C LEU A 20 -15.30 18.44 -25.36
N ILE A 21 -14.24 19.23 -25.29
CA ILE A 21 -13.32 19.23 -24.14
C ILE A 21 -14.05 19.57 -22.84
N ASP A 22 -14.93 20.56 -22.85
CA ASP A 22 -15.69 20.97 -21.66
C ASP A 22 -16.73 19.92 -21.25
N GLU A 23 -17.32 19.24 -22.21
CA GLU A 23 -18.27 18.15 -21.96
C GLU A 23 -17.54 16.89 -21.44
N LEU A 24 -16.39 16.53 -22.03
CA LEU A 24 -15.53 15.47 -21.53
C LEU A 24 -15.01 15.76 -20.11
N LYS A 25 -14.64 17.03 -19.83
CA LYS A 25 -14.28 17.44 -18.46
C LYS A 25 -15.45 17.30 -17.48
N LYS A 26 -16.68 17.62 -17.88
CA LYS A 26 -17.89 17.42 -17.07
C LYS A 26 -18.19 15.94 -16.82
N LEU A 27 -17.98 15.09 -17.82
CA LEU A 27 -18.15 13.63 -17.68
C LEU A 27 -17.07 13.04 -16.78
N LEU A 28 -15.81 13.45 -16.93
CA LEU A 28 -14.72 13.08 -16.05
C LEU A 28 -14.97 13.53 -14.62
N SER A 29 -15.42 14.78 -14.40
CA SER A 29 -15.74 15.27 -13.06
C SER A 29 -16.90 14.51 -12.40
N LYS A 30 -17.87 14.01 -13.16
CA LYS A 30 -18.92 13.11 -12.64
C LYS A 30 -18.38 11.73 -12.26
N GLN A 31 -17.38 11.21 -12.96
CA GLN A 31 -16.69 9.97 -12.56
C GLN A 31 -15.73 10.18 -11.37
N GLU A 32 -15.12 11.37 -11.27
CA GLU A 32 -14.23 11.75 -10.16
C GLU A 32 -14.95 11.93 -8.83
N ASP A 33 -16.25 12.20 -8.84
CA ASP A 33 -17.07 12.21 -7.63
C ASP A 33 -17.08 10.86 -6.90
N ASN A 34 -16.68 9.77 -7.52
CA ASN A 34 -16.64 8.44 -6.90
C ASN A 34 -15.62 8.31 -5.76
N LEU A 35 -14.49 9.03 -5.77
CA LEU A 35 -13.59 9.12 -4.59
C LEU A 35 -14.22 9.91 -3.43
N ASN A 36 -15.21 10.76 -3.73
CA ASN A 36 -15.83 11.67 -2.80
C ASN A 36 -17.31 11.32 -2.53
N ASN A 37 -17.92 10.48 -3.37
CA ASN A 37 -19.34 10.09 -3.32
C ASN A 37 -19.61 8.82 -2.50
N ASN A 38 -18.94 8.66 -1.39
CA ASN A 38 -19.57 7.92 -0.32
C ASN A 38 -20.69 8.83 0.22
N SER A 39 -21.92 8.59 -0.22
CA SER A 39 -23.08 9.05 0.56
C SER A 39 -22.84 8.53 1.97
N LYS A 40 -22.49 9.42 2.88
CA LYS A 40 -22.22 8.98 4.25
C LYS A 40 -23.56 8.68 4.89
N ASP A 41 -23.88 7.44 4.97
CA ASP A 41 -25.08 6.95 5.66
C ASP A 41 -24.98 7.13 7.17
N LYS A 42 -23.76 7.46 7.67
CA LYS A 42 -23.46 7.60 9.09
C LYS A 42 -22.50 8.76 9.35
N CYS A 43 -22.62 9.38 10.50
CA CYS A 43 -21.70 10.39 10.99
C CYS A 43 -20.29 9.79 11.16
N PRO A 44 -19.24 10.41 10.56
CA PRO A 44 -17.87 9.87 10.64
C PRO A 44 -17.21 10.00 12.02
N TYR A 45 -17.88 10.62 12.99
CA TYR A 45 -17.36 10.82 14.35
C TYR A 45 -18.01 9.92 15.41
N CYS A 46 -19.31 9.62 15.26
CA CYS A 46 -20.05 8.83 16.25
C CYS A 46 -20.92 7.71 15.65
N ASN A 47 -20.78 7.46 14.33
CA ASN A 47 -21.53 6.45 13.57
C ASN A 47 -23.06 6.57 13.61
N SER A 48 -23.60 7.70 14.12
CA SER A 48 -25.04 7.95 14.12
C SER A 48 -25.58 8.19 12.71
N THR A 49 -26.77 7.68 12.42
CA THR A 49 -27.52 7.95 11.17
C THR A 49 -28.33 9.25 11.25
N LEU A 50 -28.43 9.87 12.44
CA LEU A 50 -29.20 11.07 12.67
C LEU A 50 -28.41 12.32 12.36
N PHE A 51 -28.46 12.77 11.12
CA PHE A 51 -27.85 14.04 10.68
C PHE A 51 -28.71 14.75 9.65
N ILE A 52 -28.51 16.06 9.51
CA ILE A 52 -29.26 16.94 8.61
C ILE A 52 -28.29 17.67 7.67
N LYS A 53 -28.79 18.12 6.53
CA LYS A 53 -28.05 19.04 5.66
C LYS A 53 -27.87 20.38 6.38
N TYR A 54 -26.62 20.89 6.38
CA TYR A 54 -26.24 22.11 7.13
C TYR A 54 -25.47 23.07 6.22
N GLY A 55 -26.11 23.48 5.14
CA GLY A 55 -25.53 24.41 4.17
C GLY A 55 -24.47 23.79 3.26
N LYS A 56 -23.77 24.64 2.51
CA LYS A 56 -22.64 24.26 1.63
C LYS A 56 -21.39 25.04 2.02
N ARG A 57 -20.22 24.40 1.94
CA ARG A 57 -18.91 25.03 2.11
C ARG A 57 -18.03 24.63 0.93
N ASN A 58 -17.52 25.62 0.17
CA ASN A 58 -16.71 25.41 -1.04
C ASN A 58 -17.37 24.38 -2.00
N ASN A 59 -18.64 24.59 -2.33
CA ASN A 59 -19.49 23.71 -3.16
C ASN A 59 -19.73 22.31 -2.62
N ASN A 60 -19.18 21.92 -1.47
CA ASN A 60 -19.45 20.63 -0.84
C ASN A 60 -20.62 20.75 0.15
N GLN A 61 -21.54 19.79 0.11
CA GLN A 61 -22.62 19.71 1.09
C GLN A 61 -22.04 19.45 2.48
N CYS A 62 -22.41 20.30 3.45
CA CYS A 62 -22.14 20.08 4.87
C CYS A 62 -23.33 19.40 5.53
N TYR A 63 -23.04 18.60 6.54
CA TYR A 63 -24.00 17.91 7.38
C TYR A 63 -23.72 18.24 8.83
N LEU A 64 -24.76 18.30 9.66
CA LEU A 64 -24.67 18.42 11.11
C LEU A 64 -25.23 17.14 11.75
N CYS A 65 -24.43 16.44 12.52
CA CYS A 65 -24.86 15.29 13.30
C CYS A 65 -25.68 15.75 14.50
N LYS A 66 -26.89 15.22 14.65
CA LYS A 66 -27.78 15.53 15.79
C LYS A 66 -27.34 14.87 17.09
N ASN A 67 -26.54 13.80 17.00
CA ASN A 67 -26.10 13.05 18.17
C ASN A 67 -24.82 13.64 18.81
N CYS A 68 -23.80 14.00 18.00
CA CYS A 68 -22.54 14.51 18.53
C CYS A 68 -22.30 16.01 18.22
N ASN A 69 -23.25 16.69 17.59
CA ASN A 69 -23.20 18.10 17.20
C ASN A 69 -21.99 18.53 16.35
N LYS A 70 -21.30 17.56 15.74
CA LYS A 70 -20.17 17.86 14.82
C LYS A 70 -20.65 18.01 13.39
N THR A 71 -20.03 18.95 12.67
CA THR A 71 -20.26 19.12 11.24
C THR A 71 -19.28 18.29 10.43
N PHE A 72 -19.74 17.75 9.30
CA PHE A 72 -18.92 16.97 8.37
C PHE A 72 -19.37 17.17 6.93
N THR A 73 -18.54 16.74 6.00
CA THR A 73 -18.80 16.73 4.56
C THR A 73 -18.53 15.35 3.99
N ASN A 74 -18.85 15.10 2.73
CA ASN A 74 -18.48 13.84 2.07
C ASN A 74 -16.97 13.60 2.06
N LYS A 75 -16.16 14.68 2.09
CA LYS A 75 -14.68 14.58 2.17
C LYS A 75 -14.15 14.29 3.58
N THR A 76 -14.98 14.41 4.62
CA THR A 76 -14.52 14.18 6.00
C THR A 76 -14.03 12.74 6.15
N ASN A 77 -12.82 12.54 6.65
CA ASN A 77 -12.13 11.25 6.76
C ASN A 77 -11.92 10.52 5.42
N SER A 78 -11.85 11.23 4.29
CA SER A 78 -11.42 10.68 3.00
C SER A 78 -9.95 10.99 2.71
N LEU A 79 -9.37 10.37 1.69
CA LEU A 79 -8.02 10.69 1.20
C LEU A 79 -7.85 12.20 0.91
N THR A 80 -8.90 12.86 0.43
CA THR A 80 -8.89 14.28 0.06
C THR A 80 -9.30 15.22 1.18
N HIS A 81 -9.56 14.74 2.40
CA HIS A 81 -9.91 15.57 3.55
C HIS A 81 -8.82 16.60 3.87
N TYR A 82 -9.21 17.84 4.10
CA TYR A 82 -8.32 18.99 4.27
C TYR A 82 -7.35 19.26 3.11
N SER A 83 -7.52 18.57 1.98
CA SER A 83 -6.70 18.85 0.80
C SER A 83 -7.19 20.10 0.07
N LYS A 84 -6.24 21.01 -0.22
CA LYS A 84 -6.46 22.15 -1.11
C LYS A 84 -6.23 21.79 -2.59
N ILE A 85 -5.86 20.54 -2.87
CA ILE A 85 -5.53 20.04 -4.20
C ILE A 85 -6.83 19.59 -4.86
N SER A 86 -7.02 19.95 -6.13
CA SER A 86 -8.20 19.55 -6.91
C SER A 86 -8.27 18.04 -7.11
N SER A 87 -9.48 17.52 -7.34
CA SER A 87 -9.70 16.09 -7.62
C SER A 87 -8.94 15.65 -8.87
N GLU A 88 -8.89 16.47 -9.91
CA GLU A 88 -8.13 16.23 -11.13
C GLU A 88 -6.62 16.01 -10.87
N LYS A 89 -6.01 16.86 -10.04
CA LYS A 89 -4.61 16.70 -9.65
C LYS A 89 -4.39 15.45 -8.79
N TRP A 90 -5.34 15.09 -7.93
CA TRP A 90 -5.30 13.84 -7.20
C TRP A 90 -5.36 12.63 -8.13
N HIS A 91 -6.24 12.66 -9.14
CA HIS A 91 -6.34 11.62 -10.14
C HIS A 91 -5.01 11.44 -10.88
N THR A 92 -4.48 12.52 -11.47
CA THR A 92 -3.18 12.51 -12.17
C THR A 92 -2.05 12.02 -11.27
N PHE A 93 -2.07 12.42 -9.98
CA PHE A 93 -1.09 11.96 -9.01
C PHE A 93 -1.16 10.43 -8.79
N ILE A 94 -2.37 9.89 -8.61
CA ILE A 94 -2.58 8.44 -8.42
C ILE A 94 -2.15 7.67 -9.68
N GLU A 95 -2.46 8.15 -10.87
CA GLU A 95 -2.00 7.56 -12.13
C GLU A 95 -0.46 7.53 -12.23
N CYS A 96 0.23 8.61 -11.81
CA CYS A 96 1.68 8.64 -11.72
C CYS A 96 2.24 7.59 -10.74
N GLU A 97 1.57 7.37 -9.60
CA GLU A 97 1.97 6.35 -8.63
C GLU A 97 1.80 4.93 -9.18
N PHE A 98 0.69 4.65 -9.88
CA PHE A 98 0.51 3.38 -10.59
C PHE A 98 1.53 3.18 -11.72
N ALA A 99 1.90 4.23 -12.42
CA ALA A 99 2.97 4.19 -13.43
C ALA A 99 4.37 3.98 -12.81
N GLY A 100 4.51 4.13 -11.49
CA GLY A 100 5.79 3.98 -10.79
C GLY A 100 6.73 5.17 -10.98
N MET A 101 6.22 6.33 -11.31
CA MET A 101 7.00 7.55 -11.55
C MET A 101 7.78 8.01 -10.32
N THR A 102 8.94 8.61 -10.55
CA THR A 102 9.74 9.27 -9.53
C THR A 102 9.02 10.54 -9.02
N LEU A 103 9.43 11.07 -7.86
CA LEU A 103 8.86 12.33 -7.36
C LEU A 103 9.10 13.52 -8.30
N ALA A 104 10.19 13.50 -9.07
CA ALA A 104 10.48 14.56 -10.04
C ALA A 104 9.52 14.52 -11.22
N GLU A 105 9.31 13.34 -11.80
CA GLU A 105 8.36 13.11 -12.90
C GLU A 105 6.91 13.40 -12.43
N THR A 106 6.51 12.88 -11.28
CA THR A 106 5.19 13.16 -10.70
C THR A 106 4.97 14.65 -10.47
N SER A 107 5.97 15.36 -9.91
CA SER A 107 5.94 16.81 -9.69
C SER A 107 5.71 17.58 -11.00
N PHE A 108 6.36 17.17 -12.06
CA PHE A 108 6.18 17.78 -13.39
C PHE A 108 4.79 17.52 -13.95
N GLN A 109 4.31 16.28 -13.92
CA GLN A 109 2.99 15.89 -14.46
C GLN A 109 1.83 16.58 -13.72
N VAL A 110 1.86 16.54 -12.39
CA VAL A 110 0.77 17.07 -11.54
C VAL A 110 0.85 18.59 -11.39
N LYS A 111 1.97 19.20 -11.79
CA LYS A 111 2.25 20.64 -11.59
C LYS A 111 2.14 21.03 -10.10
N LEU A 112 2.83 20.27 -9.24
CA LEU A 112 2.98 20.50 -7.81
C LEU A 112 4.45 20.44 -7.43
N SER A 113 4.80 21.01 -6.25
CA SER A 113 6.17 20.88 -5.73
C SER A 113 6.53 19.42 -5.40
N LYS A 114 7.81 19.05 -5.46
CA LYS A 114 8.29 17.71 -5.06
C LYS A 114 7.90 17.39 -3.61
N THR A 115 7.94 18.38 -2.72
CA THR A 115 7.53 18.24 -1.32
C THR A 115 6.04 17.93 -1.22
N SER A 116 5.18 18.62 -2.00
CA SER A 116 3.76 18.33 -2.04
C SER A 116 3.50 16.91 -2.54
N CYS A 117 4.12 16.48 -3.63
CA CYS A 117 4.00 15.11 -4.15
C CYS A 117 4.50 14.07 -3.14
N PHE A 118 5.57 14.37 -2.40
CA PHE A 118 6.06 13.50 -1.32
C PHE A 118 5.01 13.33 -0.22
N ASN A 119 4.39 14.42 0.23
CA ASN A 119 3.35 14.38 1.26
C ASN A 119 2.09 13.65 0.78
N LEU A 120 1.67 13.84 -0.48
CA LEU A 120 0.55 13.10 -1.07
C LEU A 120 0.84 11.60 -1.14
N ARG A 121 2.06 11.23 -1.55
CA ARG A 121 2.51 9.82 -1.60
C ARG A 121 2.42 9.18 -0.23
N HIS A 122 2.97 9.81 0.80
CA HIS A 122 2.91 9.27 2.16
C HIS A 122 1.49 9.20 2.70
N LYS A 123 0.64 10.17 2.39
CA LYS A 123 -0.77 10.13 2.77
C LYS A 123 -1.51 8.96 2.12
N LEU A 124 -1.32 8.75 0.82
CA LEU A 124 -1.91 7.63 0.08
C LEU A 124 -1.40 6.28 0.61
N TYR A 125 -0.08 6.16 0.77
CA TYR A 125 0.55 4.90 1.17
C TYR A 125 0.23 4.51 2.63
N ALA A 126 0.06 5.48 3.52
CA ALA A 126 -0.38 5.22 4.89
C ALA A 126 -1.80 4.62 4.93
N ILE A 127 -2.71 5.11 4.08
CA ILE A 127 -4.05 4.53 3.94
C ILE A 127 -3.96 3.09 3.40
N CYS A 128 -3.12 2.87 2.40
CA CYS A 128 -2.85 1.51 1.89
C CYS A 128 -2.28 0.59 2.98
N SER A 129 -1.42 1.13 3.85
CA SER A 129 -0.83 0.37 4.95
C SER A 129 -1.88 -0.08 5.97
N GLU A 130 -2.91 0.74 6.19
CA GLU A 130 -4.04 0.38 7.05
C GLU A 130 -4.89 -0.74 6.44
N TYR A 131 -5.14 -0.70 5.13
CA TYR A 131 -5.82 -1.79 4.43
C TYR A 131 -5.07 -3.12 4.59
N ILE A 132 -3.77 -3.12 4.29
CA ILE A 132 -2.93 -4.33 4.40
C ILE A 132 -2.80 -4.82 5.86
N ARG A 133 -2.89 -3.94 6.85
CA ARG A 133 -2.89 -4.34 8.27
C ARG A 133 -4.10 -5.20 8.63
N ASN A 134 -5.24 -4.92 8.01
CA ASN A 134 -6.52 -5.58 8.31
C ASN A 134 -6.83 -6.74 7.34
N ILE A 135 -5.96 -7.01 6.36
CA ILE A 135 -6.17 -8.09 5.39
C ILE A 135 -6.08 -9.45 6.08
N LYS A 136 -6.89 -10.40 5.63
CA LYS A 136 -6.84 -11.81 6.07
C LYS A 136 -6.40 -12.66 4.89
N MET A 137 -5.52 -13.60 5.14
CA MET A 137 -5.18 -14.66 4.20
C MET A 137 -6.21 -15.77 4.34
N ILE A 138 -6.73 -16.24 3.21
CA ILE A 138 -7.89 -17.16 3.15
C ILE A 138 -7.50 -18.40 2.37
N GLY A 139 -7.94 -19.57 2.83
CA GLY A 139 -7.73 -20.83 2.11
C GLY A 139 -6.27 -21.23 2.01
N GLN A 140 -5.83 -21.69 0.83
CA GLN A 140 -4.43 -22.02 0.59
C GLN A 140 -3.58 -20.76 0.51
N THR A 141 -2.53 -20.71 1.31
CA THR A 141 -1.70 -19.51 1.51
C THR A 141 -0.22 -19.86 1.34
N GLU A 142 0.45 -19.20 0.37
CA GLU A 142 1.91 -19.25 0.21
C GLU A 142 2.55 -18.29 1.22
N LEU A 143 3.61 -18.73 1.92
CA LEU A 143 4.29 -17.96 2.96
C LEU A 143 5.82 -18.12 2.90
N ASP A 144 6.54 -17.00 2.88
CA ASP A 144 8.00 -16.96 3.00
C ASP A 144 8.46 -15.60 3.56
N CYS A 145 9.77 -15.47 3.78
CA CYS A 145 10.44 -14.22 4.11
C CYS A 145 11.41 -13.78 3.02
N SER A 146 11.36 -12.48 2.71
CA SER A 146 12.35 -11.82 1.87
C SER A 146 13.17 -10.81 2.66
N TYR A 147 14.38 -10.51 2.18
CA TYR A 147 15.33 -9.66 2.91
C TYR A 147 15.80 -8.48 2.08
N THR A 148 15.84 -7.31 2.71
CA THR A 148 16.42 -6.11 2.10
C THR A 148 17.40 -5.43 3.03
N LYS A 149 18.25 -4.54 2.49
CA LYS A 149 19.23 -3.80 3.29
C LYS A 149 18.55 -2.68 4.08
N ILE A 150 19.01 -2.43 5.33
CA ILE A 150 18.62 -1.25 6.07
C ILE A 150 19.04 0.00 5.30
N ASN A 151 18.11 0.93 5.13
CA ASN A 151 18.34 2.25 4.55
C ASN A 151 17.93 3.33 5.55
N LEU A 152 18.90 4.09 6.04
CA LEU A 152 18.72 5.16 7.04
C LEU A 152 18.47 6.53 6.38
N LYS A 153 18.17 6.58 5.09
CA LYS A 153 17.92 7.81 4.34
C LYS A 153 16.74 8.58 4.94
N GLY A 154 16.94 9.88 5.16
CA GLY A 154 15.88 10.78 5.63
C GLY A 154 15.57 10.67 7.12
N THR A 155 16.22 9.81 7.87
CA THR A 155 16.01 9.64 9.31
C THR A 155 17.35 9.38 10.02
N LYS A 156 17.61 10.13 11.08
CA LYS A 156 18.73 9.87 11.99
C LYS A 156 18.14 9.66 13.38
N PRO A 157 17.65 8.45 13.70
CA PRO A 157 17.17 8.15 15.05
C PRO A 157 18.33 8.19 16.03
N ASN A 158 18.06 8.51 17.29
CA ASN A 158 19.07 8.55 18.35
C ASN A 158 19.76 7.19 18.53
N ASN A 159 19.00 6.09 18.33
CA ASN A 159 19.49 4.71 18.39
C ASN A 159 19.49 4.10 16.99
N MET A 160 20.59 4.30 16.27
CA MET A 160 20.73 3.73 14.93
C MET A 160 21.13 2.25 15.02
N PRO A 161 20.48 1.35 14.24
CA PRO A 161 20.82 -0.08 14.23
C PRO A 161 22.24 -0.34 13.68
N ARG A 162 22.83 0.61 13.00
CA ARG A 162 24.23 0.60 12.53
C ARG A 162 24.70 2.01 12.22
N LEU A 163 26.02 2.20 12.11
CA LEU A 163 26.60 3.45 11.64
C LEU A 163 26.26 3.72 10.16
N SER A 164 26.18 4.99 9.80
CA SER A 164 26.01 5.41 8.40
C SER A 164 27.19 4.92 7.56
N LYS A 165 26.91 4.34 6.40
CA LYS A 165 27.94 3.92 5.45
C LYS A 165 28.29 5.03 4.48
N LYS A 166 29.56 5.07 4.04
CA LYS A 166 29.96 5.84 2.86
C LYS A 166 29.33 5.21 1.59
N ARG A 167 29.08 6.03 0.58
CA ARG A 167 28.57 5.56 -0.72
C ARG A 167 29.51 4.48 -1.28
N GLY A 168 28.94 3.34 -1.72
CA GLY A 168 29.72 2.21 -2.24
C GLY A 168 30.34 1.30 -1.17
N GLY A 169 30.19 1.60 0.11
CA GLY A 169 30.72 0.75 1.19
C GLY A 169 30.09 -0.64 1.24
N THR A 170 30.93 -1.64 1.49
CA THR A 170 30.51 -3.05 1.67
C THR A 170 29.75 -3.25 2.98
N SER A 171 29.04 -4.37 3.10
CA SER A 171 28.40 -4.75 4.36
C SER A 171 29.47 -5.29 5.31
N GLU A 172 29.40 -4.86 6.58
CA GLU A 172 30.26 -5.36 7.65
C GLU A 172 30.03 -6.85 7.91
N TYR A 173 28.79 -7.30 7.72
CA TYR A 173 28.39 -8.69 7.89
C TYR A 173 27.92 -9.29 6.58
N SER A 174 28.36 -10.52 6.31
CA SER A 174 27.89 -11.32 5.17
C SER A 174 26.55 -12.01 5.49
N GLY A 175 25.83 -12.42 4.44
CA GLY A 175 24.61 -13.21 4.58
C GLY A 175 23.43 -12.45 5.19
N ILE A 176 22.55 -13.19 5.90
CA ILE A 176 21.38 -12.67 6.60
C ILE A 176 21.82 -12.34 8.03
N SER A 177 22.12 -11.06 8.25
CA SER A 177 22.53 -10.53 9.55
C SER A 177 21.50 -9.54 10.08
N HIS A 178 21.68 -9.07 11.32
CA HIS A 178 20.86 -7.99 11.91
C HIS A 178 20.87 -6.67 11.10
N HIS A 179 21.75 -6.52 10.10
CA HIS A 179 21.76 -5.41 9.16
C HIS A 179 20.82 -5.62 7.95
N LYS A 180 20.03 -6.67 7.96
CA LYS A 180 18.97 -6.94 6.97
C LYS A 180 17.61 -6.75 7.59
N VAL A 181 16.70 -6.18 6.81
CA VAL A 181 15.28 -6.09 7.16
C VAL A 181 14.61 -7.38 6.69
N CYS A 182 13.97 -8.07 7.60
CA CYS A 182 13.14 -9.24 7.32
C CYS A 182 11.72 -8.76 6.98
N VAL A 183 11.24 -9.13 5.80
CA VAL A 183 9.89 -8.82 5.32
C VAL A 183 9.15 -10.15 5.16
N ILE A 184 8.06 -10.33 5.89
CA ILE A 184 7.13 -11.44 5.64
C ILE A 184 6.36 -11.14 4.37
N VAL A 185 6.29 -12.12 3.49
CA VAL A 185 5.56 -12.07 2.21
C VAL A 185 4.61 -13.24 2.16
N SER A 186 3.38 -12.98 1.79
CA SER A 186 2.35 -14.01 1.63
C SER A 186 1.39 -13.66 0.52
N THR A 187 0.83 -14.68 -0.13
CA THR A 187 -0.30 -14.57 -1.05
C THR A 187 -1.21 -15.77 -0.85
N ASP A 188 -2.49 -15.60 -1.16
CA ASP A 188 -3.49 -16.66 -1.07
C ASP A 188 -4.13 -16.98 -2.42
N GLU A 189 -4.99 -17.97 -2.46
CA GLU A 189 -5.72 -18.42 -3.67
C GLU A 189 -6.73 -17.38 -4.21
N TYR A 190 -7.00 -16.31 -3.45
CA TYR A 190 -7.87 -15.20 -3.86
C TYR A 190 -7.08 -13.97 -4.31
N ASP A 191 -5.79 -14.13 -4.61
CA ASP A 191 -4.88 -13.05 -4.99
C ASP A 191 -4.70 -11.95 -3.94
N ASN A 192 -5.02 -12.22 -2.67
CA ASN A 192 -4.64 -11.30 -1.60
C ASN A 192 -3.13 -11.37 -1.40
N ILE A 193 -2.51 -10.21 -1.18
CA ILE A 193 -1.07 -10.08 -0.98
C ILE A 193 -0.80 -9.35 0.33
N PHE A 194 0.05 -9.95 1.15
CA PHE A 194 0.52 -9.37 2.41
C PHE A 194 2.03 -9.23 2.40
N MET A 195 2.51 -8.02 2.67
CA MET A 195 3.93 -7.76 2.92
C MET A 195 4.07 -6.81 4.10
N LYS A 196 4.82 -7.22 5.11
CA LYS A 196 5.15 -6.37 6.27
C LYS A 196 6.54 -6.67 6.80
N ILE A 197 7.19 -5.62 7.30
CA ILE A 197 8.46 -5.76 8.02
C ILE A 197 8.20 -6.48 9.34
N ALA A 198 8.87 -7.60 9.54
CA ALA A 198 8.79 -8.37 10.77
C ALA A 198 9.87 -8.01 11.80
N GLY A 199 10.94 -7.35 11.35
CA GLY A 199 12.07 -6.93 12.18
C GLY A 199 13.39 -6.97 11.42
N LEU A 200 14.49 -7.00 12.14
CA LEU A 200 15.84 -7.12 11.59
C LEU A 200 16.38 -8.55 11.76
N GLY A 201 17.33 -8.91 10.90
CA GLY A 201 18.00 -10.21 10.95
C GLY A 201 17.15 -11.36 10.42
N PRO A 202 17.58 -12.61 10.65
CA PRO A 202 16.90 -13.78 10.13
C PRO A 202 15.45 -13.88 10.63
N GLU A 203 14.64 -14.60 9.88
CA GLU A 203 13.28 -14.94 10.28
C GLU A 203 13.27 -15.80 11.55
N SER A 204 12.19 -15.69 12.31
CA SER A 204 11.95 -16.52 13.49
C SER A 204 10.44 -16.69 13.70
N TYR A 205 10.06 -17.72 14.45
CA TYR A 205 8.67 -17.94 14.84
C TYR A 205 8.01 -16.68 15.44
N GLU A 206 8.71 -15.95 16.33
CA GLU A 206 8.18 -14.75 16.99
C GLU A 206 7.87 -13.62 16.01
N LYS A 207 8.60 -13.54 14.88
CA LYS A 207 8.32 -12.58 13.83
C LYS A 207 7.03 -12.89 13.08
N TYR A 208 6.76 -14.15 12.79
CA TYR A 208 5.50 -14.58 12.18
C TYR A 208 4.32 -14.42 13.13
N LYS A 209 4.49 -14.77 14.41
CA LYS A 209 3.45 -14.67 15.44
C LYS A 209 2.84 -13.27 15.58
N LYS A 210 3.61 -12.21 15.31
CA LYS A 210 3.11 -10.82 15.29
C LYS A 210 1.93 -10.61 14.34
N TYR A 211 1.83 -11.45 13.31
CA TYR A 211 0.82 -11.36 12.26
C TYR A 211 -0.15 -12.55 12.26
N SER A 212 -0.26 -13.26 13.37
CA SER A 212 -1.13 -14.45 13.49
C SER A 212 -2.59 -14.15 13.10
N ASP A 213 -3.08 -12.96 13.42
CA ASP A 213 -4.43 -12.52 13.07
C ASP A 213 -4.65 -12.44 11.54
N THR A 214 -3.63 -12.06 10.77
CA THR A 214 -3.66 -12.06 9.29
C THR A 214 -3.89 -13.46 8.73
N PHE A 215 -3.36 -14.49 9.38
CA PHE A 215 -3.44 -15.88 8.93
C PHE A 215 -4.55 -16.69 9.60
N SER A 216 -5.45 -16.05 10.35
CA SER A 216 -6.52 -16.74 11.09
C SER A 216 -7.47 -17.52 10.19
N GLN A 217 -7.69 -17.08 8.95
CA GLN A 217 -8.56 -17.70 7.96
C GLN A 217 -7.81 -18.56 6.91
N ALA A 218 -6.50 -18.68 7.02
CA ALA A 218 -5.74 -19.62 6.21
C ALA A 218 -6.12 -21.07 6.59
N GLU A 219 -6.20 -21.95 5.61
CA GLU A 219 -6.51 -23.39 5.80
C GLU A 219 -5.25 -24.22 5.66
N LEU A 220 -4.43 -23.95 4.65
CA LEU A 220 -3.19 -24.63 4.33
C LEU A 220 -2.07 -23.60 4.12
N ILE A 221 -0.91 -23.83 4.73
CA ILE A 221 0.27 -23.00 4.52
C ILE A 221 1.27 -23.73 3.62
N VAL A 222 1.50 -23.19 2.43
CA VAL A 222 2.51 -23.69 1.48
C VAL A 222 3.79 -22.89 1.65
N SER A 223 4.92 -23.56 1.91
CA SER A 223 6.18 -22.85 2.16
C SER A 223 7.39 -23.73 1.87
N ASP A 224 8.58 -23.14 1.97
CA ASP A 224 9.79 -23.95 2.09
C ASP A 224 9.86 -24.68 3.45
N SER A 225 10.86 -25.55 3.61
CA SER A 225 11.01 -26.43 4.79
C SER A 225 11.62 -25.74 6.04
N LYS A 226 11.46 -24.40 6.17
CA LYS A 226 12.02 -23.64 7.31
C LYS A 226 11.30 -23.98 8.62
N SER A 227 12.08 -24.19 9.68
CA SER A 227 11.57 -24.54 11.01
C SER A 227 10.72 -23.43 11.64
N SER A 228 11.03 -22.17 11.35
CA SER A 228 10.28 -20.99 11.84
C SER A 228 8.84 -20.97 11.33
N ILE A 229 8.61 -21.32 10.06
CA ILE A 229 7.28 -21.42 9.47
C ILE A 229 6.55 -22.66 10.01
N ALA A 230 7.26 -23.79 10.19
CA ALA A 230 6.67 -24.99 10.79
C ALA A 230 6.13 -24.73 12.21
N GLN A 231 6.92 -24.03 13.05
CA GLN A 231 6.49 -23.64 14.38
C GLN A 231 5.26 -22.69 14.33
N PHE A 232 5.24 -21.77 13.36
CA PHE A 232 4.14 -20.85 13.18
C PHE A 232 2.86 -21.55 12.72
N SER A 233 2.94 -22.47 11.75
CA SER A 233 1.80 -23.28 11.29
C SER A 233 1.20 -24.10 12.42
N ASN A 234 2.05 -24.75 13.22
CA ASN A 234 1.63 -25.49 14.42
C ASN A 234 0.95 -24.58 15.45
N TYR A 235 1.48 -23.35 15.66
CA TYR A 235 0.86 -22.37 16.56
C TYR A 235 -0.55 -21.94 16.09
N LEU A 236 -0.74 -21.81 14.77
CA LEU A 236 -2.04 -21.50 14.19
C LEU A 236 -2.99 -22.70 14.17
N GLY A 237 -2.49 -23.92 14.42
CA GLY A 237 -3.25 -25.17 14.24
C GLY A 237 -3.56 -25.46 12.76
N LYS A 238 -2.69 -25.03 11.84
CA LYS A 238 -2.86 -25.19 10.39
C LYS A 238 -1.90 -26.20 9.83
N GLU A 239 -2.35 -26.91 8.80
CA GLU A 239 -1.50 -27.83 8.04
C GLU A 239 -0.44 -27.04 7.25
N GLN A 240 0.75 -27.62 7.12
CA GLN A 240 1.83 -27.07 6.30
C GLN A 240 2.21 -28.05 5.20
N ASP A 241 2.10 -27.62 3.95
CA ASP A 241 2.63 -28.33 2.79
C ASP A 241 4.01 -27.78 2.43
N LYS A 242 5.05 -28.64 2.54
CA LYS A 242 6.46 -28.23 2.52
C LYS A 242 7.14 -28.57 1.21
N ILE A 243 7.82 -27.60 0.62
CA ILE A 243 8.78 -27.84 -0.44
C ILE A 243 10.09 -28.34 0.18
N LEU A 244 10.39 -29.63 -0.01
CA LEU A 244 11.59 -30.25 0.52
C LEU A 244 12.79 -29.90 -0.38
N VAL A 245 13.63 -28.98 0.06
CA VAL A 245 14.90 -28.67 -0.61
C VAL A 245 15.96 -29.66 -0.12
N LYS A 246 16.29 -30.65 -0.95
CA LYS A 246 17.43 -31.54 -0.73
C LYS A 246 18.61 -31.11 -1.61
N PRO A 247 19.89 -31.24 -1.12
CA PRO A 247 21.06 -30.78 -1.87
C PRO A 247 21.17 -31.32 -3.31
N ASN A 248 20.67 -32.53 -3.53
CA ASN A 248 20.77 -33.25 -4.81
C ASN A 248 19.45 -33.33 -5.60
N ILE A 249 18.36 -32.78 -5.08
CA ILE A 249 17.04 -32.83 -5.71
C ILE A 249 16.47 -31.43 -5.73
N LYS A 250 16.48 -30.80 -6.89
CA LYS A 250 15.80 -29.51 -7.11
C LYS A 250 14.30 -29.78 -7.26
N ARG A 251 13.60 -29.94 -6.15
CA ARG A 251 12.14 -29.93 -6.16
C ARG A 251 11.66 -28.50 -6.04
N TYR A 252 10.80 -28.08 -6.95
CA TYR A 252 10.15 -26.77 -6.96
C TYR A 252 8.69 -26.86 -6.52
N THR A 253 8.20 -28.08 -6.26
CA THR A 253 6.83 -28.36 -5.85
C THR A 253 6.83 -29.26 -4.60
N THR A 254 5.76 -29.17 -3.83
CA THR A 254 5.48 -30.09 -2.72
C THR A 254 5.13 -31.49 -3.23
N GLU A 255 4.92 -32.43 -2.34
CA GLU A 255 4.40 -33.76 -2.69
C GLU A 255 2.97 -33.70 -3.26
N ASN A 256 2.18 -32.74 -2.81
CA ASN A 256 0.81 -32.50 -3.29
C ASN A 256 0.75 -31.66 -4.57
N GLY A 257 1.88 -31.30 -5.17
CA GLY A 257 1.96 -30.52 -6.42
C GLY A 257 1.92 -29.02 -6.23
N ASN A 258 1.79 -28.50 -5.00
CA ASN A 258 1.81 -27.07 -4.72
C ASN A 258 3.21 -26.47 -4.91
N ASN A 259 3.29 -25.17 -5.17
CA ASN A 259 4.53 -24.42 -5.34
C ASN A 259 4.41 -23.03 -4.74
N ILE A 260 5.52 -22.29 -4.69
CA ILE A 260 5.59 -20.89 -4.22
C ILE A 260 6.06 -19.96 -5.35
N SER A 261 5.70 -20.24 -6.59
CA SER A 261 6.15 -19.45 -7.75
C SER A 261 5.53 -18.05 -7.75
N THR A 262 4.24 -17.95 -7.38
CA THR A 262 3.54 -16.67 -7.25
C THR A 262 4.18 -15.80 -6.18
N LEU A 263 4.48 -16.38 -5.03
CA LEU A 263 5.18 -15.70 -3.96
C LEU A 263 6.57 -15.18 -4.39
N ASN A 264 7.32 -15.99 -5.13
CA ASN A 264 8.63 -15.60 -5.65
C ASN A 264 8.55 -14.43 -6.66
N GLU A 265 7.49 -14.36 -7.47
CA GLU A 265 7.22 -13.20 -8.31
C GLU A 265 6.91 -11.96 -7.46
N ILE A 266 6.09 -12.12 -6.44
CA ILE A 266 5.72 -11.03 -5.53
C ILE A 266 6.95 -10.50 -4.78
N CYS A 267 7.88 -11.35 -4.36
CA CYS A 267 9.13 -10.96 -3.71
C CYS A 267 9.97 -9.99 -4.56
N LYS A 268 9.86 -10.02 -5.90
CA LYS A 268 10.54 -9.06 -6.78
C LYS A 268 10.10 -7.62 -6.54
N ILE A 269 8.90 -7.39 -6.02
CA ILE A 269 8.40 -6.06 -5.65
C ILE A 269 9.36 -5.38 -4.66
N ILE A 270 9.91 -6.11 -3.69
CA ILE A 270 10.85 -5.57 -2.69
C ILE A 270 12.13 -5.06 -3.37
N SER A 271 12.65 -5.83 -4.31
CA SER A 271 13.80 -5.45 -5.13
C SER A 271 13.51 -4.21 -5.97
N ASP A 272 12.36 -4.16 -6.64
CA ASP A 272 11.94 -3.04 -7.47
C ASP A 272 11.79 -1.73 -6.67
N ILE A 273 11.19 -1.78 -5.49
CA ILE A 273 11.06 -0.63 -4.58
C ILE A 273 12.45 -0.09 -4.22
N THR A 274 13.38 -0.98 -3.91
CA THR A 274 14.72 -0.59 -3.44
C THR A 274 15.62 -0.10 -4.57
N HIS A 275 15.51 -0.65 -5.78
CA HIS A 275 16.35 -0.29 -6.92
C HIS A 275 15.80 0.90 -7.72
N LYS A 276 14.55 0.85 -8.18
CA LYS A 276 13.96 1.88 -9.07
C LYS A 276 13.80 3.25 -8.39
N ARG A 277 13.70 3.29 -7.05
CA ARG A 277 13.54 4.56 -6.30
C ARG A 277 14.83 5.02 -5.63
N HIS A 278 15.98 4.48 -6.04
CA HIS A 278 17.29 4.80 -5.44
C HIS A 278 17.34 4.62 -3.92
N GLY A 279 16.59 3.64 -3.43
CA GLY A 279 16.45 3.31 -2.02
C GLY A 279 15.36 4.11 -1.31
N VAL A 280 14.45 3.40 -0.67
CA VAL A 280 13.45 3.94 0.25
C VAL A 280 14.00 3.85 1.67
N GLY A 281 13.86 4.92 2.46
CA GLY A 281 14.20 4.86 3.89
C GLY A 281 13.39 3.75 4.57
N THR A 282 14.06 2.91 5.37
CA THR A 282 13.41 1.76 5.99
C THR A 282 12.20 2.15 6.85
N CYS A 283 12.24 3.34 7.45
CA CYS A 283 11.11 3.89 8.21
C CYS A 283 9.81 4.08 7.38
N TYR A 284 9.92 4.16 6.07
CA TYR A 284 8.77 4.27 5.15
C TYR A 284 8.45 2.97 4.42
N LEU A 285 9.28 1.94 4.57
CA LEU A 285 9.23 0.75 3.72
C LEU A 285 7.89 0.01 3.83
N ASN A 286 7.30 -0.09 5.02
CA ASN A 286 5.97 -0.72 5.18
C ASN A 286 4.88 -0.07 4.31
N ASP A 287 4.89 1.25 4.22
CA ASP A 287 3.88 1.99 3.44
C ASP A 287 4.09 1.77 1.94
N TYR A 288 5.36 1.74 1.50
CA TYR A 288 5.70 1.42 0.11
C TYR A 288 5.34 -0.03 -0.27
N LEU A 289 5.61 -0.98 0.62
CA LEU A 289 5.22 -2.38 0.43
C LEU A 289 3.69 -2.48 0.30
N SER A 290 2.95 -1.85 1.19
CA SER A 290 1.49 -1.91 1.23
C SER A 290 0.85 -1.33 -0.04
N PHE A 291 1.32 -0.18 -0.53
CA PHE A 291 0.83 0.35 -1.81
C PHE A 291 1.12 -0.59 -2.97
N ASN A 292 2.31 -1.20 -3.01
CA ASN A 292 2.65 -2.12 -4.09
C ASN A 292 1.90 -3.45 -4.00
N CYS A 293 1.55 -3.93 -2.80
CA CYS A 293 0.61 -5.05 -2.64
C CYS A 293 -0.73 -4.72 -3.27
N ILE A 294 -1.34 -3.60 -2.91
CA ILE A 294 -2.63 -3.17 -3.48
C ILE A 294 -2.54 -2.98 -4.99
N LYS A 295 -1.48 -2.33 -5.48
CA LYS A 295 -1.24 -2.16 -6.91
C LYS A 295 -1.20 -3.51 -7.64
N LYS A 296 -0.52 -4.50 -7.09
CA LYS A 296 -0.43 -5.84 -7.68
C LYS A 296 -1.78 -6.57 -7.61
N MET A 297 -2.47 -6.54 -6.47
CA MET A 297 -3.83 -7.12 -6.32
C MET A 297 -4.83 -6.51 -7.31
N ILE A 298 -4.79 -5.19 -7.51
CA ILE A 298 -5.64 -4.51 -8.51
C ILE A 298 -5.29 -4.99 -9.92
N SER A 299 -4.00 -5.18 -10.22
CA SER A 299 -3.55 -5.62 -11.56
C SER A 299 -4.00 -7.03 -11.92
N TYR A 300 -4.33 -7.86 -10.96
CA TYR A 300 -4.93 -9.18 -11.20
C TYR A 300 -6.43 -9.10 -11.52
N LYS A 301 -7.13 -8.07 -11.03
CA LYS A 301 -8.58 -7.96 -11.10
C LYS A 301 -9.11 -7.15 -12.27
N VAL A 302 -8.39 -6.09 -12.67
CA VAL A 302 -8.87 -5.13 -13.66
C VAL A 302 -7.74 -4.64 -14.60
N GLU A 303 -8.13 -4.11 -15.74
CA GLU A 303 -7.21 -3.46 -16.67
C GLU A 303 -6.72 -2.10 -16.13
N ARG A 304 -5.57 -1.62 -16.64
CA ARG A 304 -4.92 -0.39 -16.17
C ARG A 304 -5.84 0.84 -16.16
N LYS A 305 -6.75 0.96 -17.11
CA LYS A 305 -7.72 2.08 -17.19
C LYS A 305 -8.65 2.18 -15.98
N ASP A 306 -8.85 1.05 -15.26
CA ASP A 306 -9.77 0.95 -14.13
C ASP A 306 -9.07 0.97 -12.76
N TYR A 307 -7.73 1.08 -12.73
CA TYR A 307 -6.93 1.06 -11.49
C TYR A 307 -7.35 2.12 -10.48
N TYR A 308 -7.61 3.33 -10.97
CA TYR A 308 -8.06 4.43 -10.13
C TYR A 308 -9.40 4.13 -9.43
N ASN A 309 -10.36 3.62 -10.19
CA ASN A 309 -11.68 3.28 -9.66
C ASN A 309 -11.60 2.16 -8.62
N GLU A 310 -10.77 1.14 -8.88
CA GLU A 310 -10.61 0.02 -7.96
C GLU A 310 -9.89 0.43 -6.67
N LEU A 311 -8.83 1.24 -6.77
CA LEU A 311 -8.17 1.84 -5.62
C LEU A 311 -9.16 2.68 -4.80
N SER A 312 -10.03 3.45 -5.46
CA SER A 312 -11.04 4.28 -4.80
C SER A 312 -12.02 3.45 -3.97
N LYS A 313 -12.45 2.30 -4.49
CA LYS A 313 -13.30 1.36 -3.74
C LYS A 313 -12.58 0.83 -2.50
N ILE A 314 -11.31 0.43 -2.65
CA ILE A 314 -10.49 -0.06 -1.53
C ILE A 314 -10.38 1.02 -0.45
N ILE A 315 -10.00 2.24 -0.83
CA ILE A 315 -9.81 3.36 0.11
C ILE A 315 -11.14 3.74 0.80
N SER A 316 -12.26 3.67 0.09
CA SER A 316 -13.57 4.02 0.65
C SER A 316 -14.04 3.07 1.75
N ASN A 317 -13.58 1.82 1.71
CA ASN A 317 -13.93 0.78 2.68
C ASN A 317 -13.02 0.78 3.91
N ILE A 318 -11.95 1.58 3.92
CA ILE A 318 -11.06 1.68 5.08
C ILE A 318 -11.78 2.49 6.17
N PRO A 319 -11.89 1.98 7.41
CA PRO A 319 -12.42 2.73 8.52
C PRO A 319 -11.69 4.07 8.66
N SER A 320 -12.45 5.15 8.88
CA SER A 320 -11.90 6.50 8.96
C SER A 320 -10.79 6.57 10.01
N GLN A 321 -9.57 6.76 9.55
CA GLN A 321 -8.43 7.02 10.42
C GLN A 321 -8.48 8.47 10.89
N PRO A 322 -8.15 8.76 12.16
CA PRO A 322 -7.96 10.13 12.60
C PRO A 322 -6.82 10.74 11.78
N TYR A 323 -7.11 11.83 11.10
CA TYR A 323 -6.12 12.64 10.42
C TYR A 323 -5.17 13.23 11.46
N GLY A 324 -3.96 12.75 11.51
CA GLY A 324 -3.02 13.30 12.46
C GLY A 324 -1.73 12.53 12.61
N ILE A 325 -1.60 11.38 11.94
CA ILE A 325 -0.30 10.72 11.92
C ILE A 325 0.56 11.49 10.93
N MET A 326 1.27 12.51 11.44
CA MET A 326 2.33 13.15 10.69
C MET A 326 3.43 12.11 10.44
N PRO A 327 4.05 12.08 9.26
CA PRO A 327 5.15 11.16 8.97
C PRO A 327 6.28 11.17 10.00
N VAL A 328 6.42 12.25 10.77
CA VAL A 328 7.42 12.45 11.82
C VAL A 328 7.12 11.58 13.05
N ASP A 329 5.87 11.52 13.50
CA ASP A 329 5.47 10.74 14.70
C ASP A 329 5.57 9.24 14.45
N LEU A 330 5.26 8.82 13.21
CA LEU A 330 5.46 7.44 12.78
C LEU A 330 6.94 7.02 12.73
N LYS A 331 7.88 7.95 12.55
CA LYS A 331 9.31 7.62 12.48
C LYS A 331 9.84 7.09 13.79
N GLU A 332 9.55 7.76 14.91
CA GLU A 332 10.04 7.34 16.23
C GLU A 332 9.33 6.05 16.67
N ALA A 333 8.00 6.00 16.59
CA ALA A 333 7.23 4.80 16.91
C ALA A 333 7.64 3.60 16.02
N TYR A 334 7.94 3.84 14.73
CA TYR A 334 8.42 2.81 13.82
C TYR A 334 9.77 2.25 14.24
N TRP A 335 10.73 3.10 14.60
CA TRP A 335 12.05 2.66 15.06
C TRP A 335 11.97 1.92 16.39
N GLU A 336 11.19 2.42 17.34
CA GLU A 336 10.96 1.73 18.61
C GLU A 336 10.29 0.38 18.43
N TYR A 337 9.22 0.32 17.64
CA TYR A 337 8.45 -0.91 17.40
C TYR A 337 9.22 -1.96 16.60
N ASN A 338 9.88 -1.54 15.50
CA ASN A 338 10.51 -2.47 14.57
C ASN A 338 11.96 -2.80 14.91
N TYR A 339 12.63 -1.97 15.68
CA TYR A 339 14.06 -2.09 15.99
C TYR A 339 14.34 -2.10 17.49
N GLY A 340 13.34 -2.20 18.33
CA GLY A 340 13.44 -2.17 19.79
C GLY A 340 14.31 -3.27 20.42
N ILE A 341 14.58 -4.35 19.66
CA ILE A 341 15.56 -5.39 20.03
C ILE A 341 17.00 -4.87 20.12
N TYR A 342 17.30 -3.67 19.65
CA TYR A 342 18.61 -3.02 19.69
C TYR A 342 18.74 -1.96 20.78
N LYS A 343 17.86 -1.97 21.77
CA LYS A 343 17.99 -1.14 22.99
C LYS A 343 19.01 -1.69 23.99
N HIS A 344 19.96 -2.51 23.53
CA HIS A 344 21.06 -3.02 24.38
C HIS A 344 22.39 -2.48 23.91
#